data_5a5aa8391dc91d3937f27fa12cf07a75
#
_entry.id   5a5aa8391dc91d3937f27fa12cf07a75
#
_cell.length_a   1.000
_cell.length_b   1.000
_cell.length_c   1.000
_cell.angle_alpha   90.00
_cell.angle_beta   90.00
_cell.angle_gamma   90.00
#
_symmetry.space_group_name_H-M   'P 1'
#
loop_
_entity.id
_entity.type
_entity.pdbx_description
1 polymer ?
#
loop_
_entity_poly.entity_id
_entity_poly.type
_entity_poly.pdbx_seq_one_letter_code
_entity_poly.pdbx_strand_id
1 'polypeptide(L)'
;MAVMMIKISKILISLFLTIVLLAETATAQMVELKKEKNRVKEELKVAAFLDYPPFGNYANPPYRDSFSSIFQPIVEDYAAKQNFEVTYVITKNYSTLVRDVRRGEIDMLLGMYHETAMYMGLEYVFPAAVNNPIVAIMLPGRIHEVKSRADLKKLRGAMSTHEHISDFVAQELKQYNVKKFEKSLDMYERLFAGQIDYILGSRYFSMIEALKLGIYNKVSFSKQSIWNMPLFIGISKTSIHKKLLSRTFTALMEKPETTKRIEQILIDTIKKVEKETEGVVPPSFSSDKPLPDIAEPVVDEQPNTMIMIQAPGRRK
;
A
#
# COMPACT_ATOMS: atom_id res chain seq x y z
N MET A 1 -50.46 -45.37 -43.59
CA MET A 1 -49.13 -44.94 -44.06
C MET A 1 -48.99 -43.42 -44.15
N ALA A 2 -49.87 -42.69 -44.80
CA ALA A 2 -49.79 -41.24 -44.99
C ALA A 2 -49.72 -40.40 -43.67
N VAL A 3 -50.56 -40.76 -42.67
CA VAL A 3 -50.59 -40.05 -41.37
C VAL A 3 -49.26 -40.17 -40.56
N MET A 4 -48.58 -41.29 -40.71
CA MET A 4 -47.29 -41.54 -40.04
C MET A 4 -46.17 -40.77 -40.73
N MET A 5 -46.18 -40.61 -42.04
CA MET A 5 -45.22 -39.79 -42.81
C MET A 5 -45.35 -38.31 -42.46
N ILE A 6 -46.56 -37.77 -42.27
CA ILE A 6 -46.81 -36.36 -41.89
C ILE A 6 -46.30 -36.08 -40.48
N LYS A 7 -46.45 -37.02 -39.54
CA LYS A 7 -45.91 -36.85 -38.17
C LYS A 7 -44.37 -36.84 -38.13
N ILE A 8 -43.72 -37.71 -38.91
CA ILE A 8 -42.23 -37.75 -38.98
C ILE A 8 -41.69 -36.47 -39.63
N SER A 9 -42.35 -35.97 -40.71
CA SER A 9 -41.95 -34.70 -41.35
C SER A 9 -42.07 -33.53 -40.43
N LYS A 10 -43.09 -33.40 -39.56
CA LYS A 10 -43.22 -32.33 -38.57
C LYS A 10 -42.17 -32.41 -37.50
N ILE A 11 -41.78 -33.58 -37.03
CA ILE A 11 -40.72 -33.78 -36.06
C ILE A 11 -39.36 -33.37 -36.66
N LEU A 12 -39.07 -33.75 -37.89
CA LEU A 12 -37.83 -33.38 -38.59
C LEU A 12 -37.73 -31.87 -38.83
N ILE A 13 -38.83 -31.21 -39.19
CA ILE A 13 -38.90 -29.76 -39.38
C ILE A 13 -38.66 -29.03 -38.03
N SER A 14 -39.30 -29.51 -36.97
CA SER A 14 -39.10 -28.94 -35.62
C SER A 14 -37.66 -29.11 -35.14
N LEU A 15 -37.05 -30.27 -35.37
CA LEU A 15 -35.65 -30.52 -35.01
C LEU A 15 -34.68 -29.64 -35.81
N PHE A 16 -34.94 -29.45 -37.10
CA PHE A 16 -34.15 -28.58 -37.95
C PHE A 16 -34.25 -27.12 -37.53
N LEU A 17 -35.47 -26.63 -37.19
CA LEU A 17 -35.64 -25.26 -36.66
C LEU A 17 -34.90 -25.04 -35.35
N THR A 18 -34.91 -26.01 -34.42
CA THR A 18 -34.16 -25.91 -33.17
C THR A 18 -32.66 -25.90 -33.39
N ILE A 19 -32.12 -26.66 -34.33
CA ILE A 19 -30.68 -26.65 -34.65
C ILE A 19 -30.28 -25.30 -35.27
N VAL A 20 -31.10 -24.73 -36.16
CA VAL A 20 -30.82 -23.41 -36.75
C VAL A 20 -30.83 -22.33 -35.68
N LEU A 21 -31.81 -22.31 -34.78
CA LEU A 21 -31.86 -21.35 -33.66
C LEU A 21 -30.64 -21.47 -32.72
N LEU A 22 -30.20 -22.69 -32.42
CA LEU A 22 -29.01 -22.93 -31.61
C LEU A 22 -27.72 -22.46 -32.32
N ALA A 23 -27.64 -22.64 -33.64
CA ALA A 23 -26.50 -22.16 -34.42
C ALA A 23 -26.44 -20.63 -34.50
N GLU A 24 -27.60 -19.95 -34.64
CA GLU A 24 -27.67 -18.47 -34.63
C GLU A 24 -27.28 -17.89 -33.26
N THR A 25 -27.73 -18.51 -32.16
CA THR A 25 -27.34 -18.08 -30.80
C THR A 25 -25.84 -18.29 -30.53
N ALA A 26 -25.29 -19.42 -30.99
CA ALA A 26 -23.85 -19.69 -30.85
C ALA A 26 -23.00 -18.73 -31.70
N THR A 27 -23.43 -18.40 -32.92
CA THR A 27 -22.71 -17.40 -33.74
C THR A 27 -22.82 -15.99 -33.16
N ALA A 28 -23.95 -15.58 -32.62
CA ALA A 28 -24.11 -14.30 -31.95
C ALA A 28 -23.20 -14.20 -30.71
N GLN A 29 -23.12 -15.25 -29.89
CA GLN A 29 -22.20 -15.31 -28.74
C GLN A 29 -20.73 -15.27 -29.17
N MET A 30 -20.35 -15.97 -30.24
CA MET A 30 -18.98 -15.92 -30.76
C MET A 30 -18.61 -14.54 -31.32
N VAL A 31 -19.53 -13.81 -31.93
CA VAL A 31 -19.32 -12.44 -32.42
C VAL A 31 -19.17 -11.50 -31.26
N GLU A 32 -19.98 -11.66 -30.21
CA GLU A 32 -19.89 -10.84 -28.98
C GLU A 32 -18.56 -11.07 -28.22
N LEU A 33 -18.13 -12.33 -28.06
CA LEU A 33 -16.85 -12.71 -27.52
C LEU A 33 -15.65 -12.16 -28.33
N LYS A 34 -15.74 -12.18 -29.66
CA LYS A 34 -14.74 -11.57 -30.55
C LYS A 34 -14.71 -10.05 -30.42
N LYS A 35 -15.87 -9.40 -30.25
CA LYS A 35 -15.97 -7.96 -30.06
C LYS A 35 -15.43 -7.52 -28.72
N GLU A 36 -15.62 -8.32 -27.67
CA GLU A 36 -15.07 -8.09 -26.34
C GLU A 36 -13.55 -8.27 -26.32
N LYS A 37 -13.02 -9.28 -27.02
CA LYS A 37 -11.58 -9.55 -27.13
C LYS A 37 -10.82 -8.49 -27.94
N ASN A 38 -11.49 -7.75 -28.83
CA ASN A 38 -10.92 -6.68 -29.66
C ASN A 38 -11.16 -5.26 -29.11
N ARG A 39 -11.75 -5.11 -27.91
CA ARG A 39 -11.84 -3.81 -27.28
C ARG A 39 -10.43 -3.36 -26.89
N VAL A 40 -10.00 -2.21 -27.38
CA VAL A 40 -8.78 -1.53 -26.89
C VAL A 40 -8.95 -1.35 -25.39
N LYS A 41 -8.00 -1.88 -24.63
CA LYS A 41 -7.99 -1.69 -23.17
C LYS A 41 -7.79 -0.23 -22.85
N GLU A 42 -8.54 0.27 -21.88
CA GLU A 42 -8.30 1.60 -21.32
C GLU A 42 -7.15 1.53 -20.35
N GLU A 43 -6.31 2.55 -20.31
CA GLU A 43 -5.18 2.61 -19.39
C GLU A 43 -5.65 3.03 -18.00
N LEU A 44 -5.19 2.32 -16.97
CA LEU A 44 -5.39 2.66 -15.56
C LEU A 44 -4.03 2.96 -14.92
N LYS A 45 -3.77 4.22 -14.61
CA LYS A 45 -2.51 4.68 -14.03
C LYS A 45 -2.57 4.64 -12.51
N VAL A 46 -1.70 3.82 -11.93
CA VAL A 46 -1.67 3.55 -10.49
C VAL A 46 -0.29 3.88 -9.93
N ALA A 47 -0.23 4.55 -8.80
CA ALA A 47 0.99 4.78 -8.05
C ALA A 47 0.86 4.31 -6.60
N ALA A 48 1.97 4.10 -5.91
CA ALA A 48 1.98 3.98 -4.45
C ALA A 48 2.34 5.32 -3.83
N PHE A 49 1.86 5.51 -2.60
CA PHE A 49 2.26 6.63 -1.78
C PHE A 49 3.64 6.33 -1.20
N LEU A 50 4.69 6.81 -1.88
CA LEU A 50 6.08 6.67 -1.48
C LEU A 50 6.67 5.24 -1.60
N ASP A 51 7.98 5.15 -1.48
CA ASP A 51 8.73 3.90 -1.43
C ASP A 51 8.73 3.36 0.01
N TYR A 52 7.70 2.60 0.34
CA TYR A 52 7.41 2.14 1.70
C TYR A 52 6.94 0.68 1.72
N PRO A 53 7.86 -0.28 1.64
CA PRO A 53 7.52 -1.70 1.65
C PRO A 53 6.77 -2.12 2.94
N PRO A 54 5.78 -2.99 2.84
CA PRO A 54 5.28 -3.71 1.65
C PRO A 54 4.13 -2.99 0.93
N PHE A 55 3.81 -1.78 1.30
CA PHE A 55 2.65 -1.03 0.77
C PHE A 55 2.92 -0.41 -0.60
N GLY A 56 4.16 0.00 -0.84
CA GLY A 56 4.69 0.41 -2.13
C GLY A 56 6.19 0.24 -2.13
N ASN A 57 6.73 -0.42 -3.12
CA ASN A 57 8.15 -0.64 -3.27
C ASN A 57 8.56 -0.38 -4.70
N TYR A 58 9.50 0.53 -4.88
CA TYR A 58 10.14 0.82 -6.14
C TYR A 58 11.52 0.18 -6.10
N ALA A 59 11.72 -0.89 -6.84
CA ALA A 59 13.00 -1.59 -6.80
C ALA A 59 14.16 -0.67 -7.16
N ASN A 60 15.25 -0.81 -6.40
CA ASN A 60 16.51 -0.14 -6.71
C ASN A 60 17.12 -0.69 -8.02
N PRO A 61 17.95 0.09 -8.73
CA PRO A 61 18.69 -0.43 -9.87
C PRO A 61 19.36 -1.77 -9.55
N PRO A 62 19.39 -2.77 -10.46
CA PRO A 62 19.03 -2.65 -11.89
C PRO A 62 17.55 -2.81 -12.22
N TYR A 63 16.67 -3.09 -11.27
CA TYR A 63 15.23 -3.36 -11.48
C TYR A 63 14.38 -2.09 -11.40
N ARG A 64 14.80 -1.03 -12.09
CA ARG A 64 14.14 0.30 -12.04
C ARG A 64 12.67 0.29 -12.41
N ASP A 65 12.19 -0.74 -13.10
CA ASP A 65 10.85 -0.82 -13.64
C ASP A 65 9.94 -1.77 -12.86
N SER A 66 10.38 -2.26 -11.69
CA SER A 66 9.56 -3.15 -10.89
C SER A 66 8.85 -2.39 -9.76
N PHE A 67 7.55 -2.36 -9.85
CA PHE A 67 6.66 -1.94 -8.79
C PHE A 67 6.13 -3.17 -8.05
N SER A 68 6.07 -3.11 -6.73
CA SER A 68 5.37 -4.12 -5.93
C SER A 68 4.60 -3.48 -4.78
N SER A 69 3.43 -4.00 -4.51
CA SER A 69 2.56 -3.58 -3.42
C SER A 69 1.64 -4.72 -3.03
N ILE A 70 1.29 -4.81 -1.74
CA ILE A 70 0.26 -5.76 -1.28
C ILE A 70 -1.12 -5.50 -1.90
N PHE A 71 -1.35 -4.31 -2.42
CA PHE A 71 -2.59 -3.94 -3.10
C PHE A 71 -2.60 -4.33 -4.59
N GLN A 72 -1.43 -4.59 -5.16
CA GLN A 72 -1.27 -4.88 -6.59
C GLN A 72 -2.19 -6.00 -7.09
N PRO A 73 -2.29 -7.18 -6.44
CA PRO A 73 -3.15 -8.26 -6.93
C PRO A 73 -4.64 -7.89 -6.94
N ILE A 74 -5.07 -6.99 -6.05
CA ILE A 74 -6.46 -6.53 -6.00
C ILE A 74 -6.76 -5.59 -7.17
N VAL A 75 -5.81 -4.68 -7.47
CA VAL A 75 -5.92 -3.75 -8.61
C VAL A 75 -5.89 -4.50 -9.94
N GLU A 76 -4.99 -5.47 -10.10
CA GLU A 76 -4.87 -6.27 -11.32
C GLU A 76 -6.10 -7.14 -11.59
N ASP A 77 -6.64 -7.79 -10.55
CA ASP A 77 -7.89 -8.56 -10.67
C ASP A 77 -9.09 -7.68 -11.06
N TYR A 78 -9.13 -6.46 -10.54
CA TYR A 78 -10.13 -5.48 -10.94
C TYR A 78 -9.95 -5.06 -12.39
N ALA A 79 -8.73 -4.67 -12.76
CA ALA A 79 -8.39 -4.21 -14.09
C ALA A 79 -8.73 -5.27 -15.17
N ALA A 80 -8.39 -6.52 -14.90
CA ALA A 80 -8.71 -7.64 -15.77
C ALA A 80 -10.22 -7.80 -16.02
N LYS A 81 -11.04 -7.60 -14.96
CA LYS A 81 -12.52 -7.69 -15.06
C LYS A 81 -13.16 -6.50 -15.76
N GLN A 82 -12.52 -5.34 -15.75
CA GLN A 82 -13.05 -4.10 -16.31
C GLN A 82 -12.39 -3.71 -17.64
N ASN A 83 -11.59 -4.61 -18.23
CA ASN A 83 -10.85 -4.39 -19.48
C ASN A 83 -9.90 -3.19 -19.44
N PHE A 84 -9.23 -2.98 -18.28
CA PHE A 84 -8.14 -2.04 -18.12
C PHE A 84 -6.78 -2.70 -18.34
N GLU A 85 -5.82 -1.90 -18.81
CA GLU A 85 -4.40 -2.18 -18.72
C GLU A 85 -3.79 -1.31 -17.63
N VAL A 86 -3.13 -1.92 -16.65
CA VAL A 86 -2.56 -1.19 -15.50
C VAL A 86 -1.15 -0.72 -15.85
N THR A 87 -0.93 0.57 -15.70
CA THR A 87 0.40 1.20 -15.76
C THR A 87 0.79 1.67 -14.36
N TYR A 88 1.86 1.10 -13.80
CA TYR A 88 2.38 1.56 -12.52
C TYR A 88 3.32 2.74 -12.70
N VAL A 89 2.93 3.89 -12.16
CA VAL A 89 3.72 5.12 -12.23
C VAL A 89 4.71 5.16 -11.07
N ILE A 90 5.99 5.16 -11.40
CA ILE A 90 7.09 5.20 -10.43
C ILE A 90 7.58 6.64 -10.30
N THR A 91 7.34 7.26 -9.16
CA THR A 91 7.87 8.59 -8.86
C THR A 91 8.37 8.66 -7.42
N LYS A 92 9.58 9.21 -7.25
CA LYS A 92 10.17 9.47 -5.94
C LYS A 92 9.96 10.92 -5.49
N ASN A 93 9.43 11.76 -6.38
CA ASN A 93 9.21 13.18 -6.11
C ASN A 93 7.77 13.42 -5.68
N TYR A 94 7.57 13.78 -4.42
CA TYR A 94 6.26 14.05 -3.84
C TYR A 94 5.50 15.15 -4.59
N SER A 95 6.19 16.25 -4.97
CA SER A 95 5.54 17.36 -5.69
C SER A 95 5.03 16.93 -7.07
N THR A 96 5.80 16.09 -7.76
CA THR A 96 5.38 15.48 -9.04
C THR A 96 4.17 14.58 -8.83
N LEU A 97 4.20 13.71 -7.83
CA LEU A 97 3.08 12.83 -7.49
C LEU A 97 1.79 13.62 -7.25
N VAL A 98 1.85 14.67 -6.41
CA VAL A 98 0.70 15.55 -6.11
C VAL A 98 0.17 16.23 -7.37
N ARG A 99 1.06 16.75 -8.21
CA ARG A 99 0.69 17.41 -9.47
C ARG A 99 -0.04 16.44 -10.40
N ASP A 100 0.52 15.26 -10.59
CA ASP A 100 0.02 14.28 -11.56
C ASP A 100 -1.33 13.68 -11.11
N VAL A 101 -1.50 13.45 -9.79
CA VAL A 101 -2.79 13.10 -9.20
C VAL A 101 -3.83 14.20 -9.44
N ARG A 102 -3.48 15.48 -9.17
CA ARG A 102 -4.40 16.61 -9.35
C ARG A 102 -4.80 16.86 -10.79
N ARG A 103 -3.98 16.44 -11.75
CA ARG A 103 -4.26 16.53 -13.19
C ARG A 103 -4.99 15.32 -13.74
N GLY A 104 -5.19 14.27 -12.94
CA GLY A 104 -5.76 13.00 -13.40
C GLY A 104 -4.79 12.20 -14.27
N GLU A 105 -3.50 12.53 -14.25
CA GLU A 105 -2.44 11.76 -14.90
C GLU A 105 -2.10 10.49 -14.10
N ILE A 106 -2.56 10.40 -12.86
CA ILE A 106 -2.59 9.21 -12.01
C ILE A 106 -4.03 9.05 -11.54
N ASP A 107 -4.61 7.88 -11.77
CA ASP A 107 -6.00 7.57 -11.43
C ASP A 107 -6.15 7.12 -9.98
N MET A 108 -5.20 6.33 -9.50
CA MET A 108 -5.25 5.72 -8.17
C MET A 108 -3.92 5.86 -7.45
N LEU A 109 -4.00 6.07 -6.13
CA LEU A 109 -2.87 6.07 -5.22
C LEU A 109 -3.10 5.04 -4.12
N LEU A 110 -2.12 4.14 -3.93
CA LEU A 110 -2.20 3.03 -3.00
C LEU A 110 -1.46 3.33 -1.69
N GLY A 111 -2.00 2.88 -0.56
CA GLY A 111 -1.32 2.88 0.73
C GLY A 111 -1.12 4.27 1.34
N MET A 112 -2.12 5.13 1.30
CA MET A 112 -2.06 6.50 1.81
C MET A 112 -2.79 6.67 3.13
N TYR A 113 -2.34 7.63 3.94
CA TYR A 113 -3.03 8.04 5.17
C TYR A 113 -4.18 8.99 4.89
N HIS A 114 -5.16 9.04 5.81
CA HIS A 114 -6.39 9.82 5.63
C HIS A 114 -6.12 11.32 5.38
N GLU A 115 -5.24 11.92 6.12
CA GLU A 115 -4.95 13.36 6.03
C GLU A 115 -4.36 13.76 4.69
N THR A 116 -3.61 12.86 4.06
CA THR A 116 -2.91 13.11 2.80
C THR A 116 -3.83 13.37 1.61
N ALA A 117 -5.01 12.74 1.57
CA ALA A 117 -5.90 12.85 0.40
C ALA A 117 -6.47 14.24 0.20
N MET A 118 -6.75 14.97 1.27
CA MET A 118 -7.30 16.34 1.17
C MET A 118 -6.36 17.25 0.37
N TYR A 119 -5.05 17.11 0.62
CA TYR A 119 -4.03 17.93 -0.04
C TYR A 119 -3.72 17.47 -1.46
N MET A 120 -3.87 16.18 -1.74
CA MET A 120 -3.54 15.61 -3.04
C MET A 120 -4.67 15.68 -4.08
N GLY A 121 -5.88 16.08 -3.70
CA GLY A 121 -7.03 16.07 -4.61
C GLY A 121 -7.58 14.65 -4.86
N LEU A 122 -7.48 13.80 -3.86
CA LEU A 122 -7.97 12.43 -3.86
C LEU A 122 -9.32 12.30 -3.15
N GLU A 123 -10.06 11.29 -3.54
CA GLU A 123 -11.22 10.74 -2.82
C GLU A 123 -10.80 9.40 -2.20
N TYR A 124 -11.13 9.20 -0.94
CA TYR A 124 -10.85 7.94 -0.26
C TYR A 124 -11.82 6.84 -0.64
N VAL A 125 -11.29 5.64 -0.74
CA VAL A 125 -12.08 4.41 -0.70
C VAL A 125 -12.20 3.96 0.76
N PHE A 126 -13.43 3.85 1.25
CA PHE A 126 -13.73 3.32 2.58
C PHE A 126 -14.29 1.89 2.49
N PRO A 127 -14.08 1.05 3.52
CA PRO A 127 -13.22 1.26 4.69
C PRO A 127 -11.72 1.28 4.32
N ALA A 128 -10.85 1.51 5.33
CA ALA A 128 -9.40 1.39 5.17
C ALA A 128 -9.01 -0.01 4.66
N ALA A 129 -8.06 -0.04 3.76
CA ALA A 129 -7.64 -1.29 3.12
C ALA A 129 -6.82 -2.19 4.05
N VAL A 130 -6.00 -1.59 4.93
CA VAL A 130 -5.19 -2.30 5.92
C VAL A 130 -4.81 -1.34 7.05
N ASN A 131 -4.55 -1.86 8.24
CA ASN A 131 -3.95 -1.09 9.33
C ASN A 131 -2.43 -1.28 9.33
N ASN A 132 -1.67 -0.17 9.40
CA ASN A 132 -0.21 -0.17 9.53
C ASN A 132 0.18 0.36 10.92
N PRO A 133 0.22 -0.49 11.96
CA PRO A 133 0.42 -0.03 13.32
C PRO A 133 1.85 0.44 13.56
N ILE A 134 2.01 1.59 14.22
CA ILE A 134 3.28 1.99 14.82
C ILE A 134 3.48 1.18 16.11
N VAL A 135 4.65 0.60 16.25
CA VAL A 135 5.03 -0.26 17.37
C VAL A 135 6.34 0.21 18.01
N ALA A 136 6.57 -0.19 19.24
CA ALA A 136 7.89 -0.07 19.86
C ALA A 136 8.71 -1.32 19.54
N ILE A 137 9.98 -1.10 19.15
CA ILE A 137 10.97 -2.12 18.86
C ILE A 137 12.04 -1.99 19.92
N MET A 138 12.33 -3.06 20.65
CA MET A 138 13.22 -3.06 21.82
C MET A 138 14.09 -4.31 21.81
N LEU A 139 15.10 -4.33 22.68
CA LEU A 139 15.85 -5.56 22.93
C LEU A 139 14.95 -6.65 23.54
N PRO A 140 15.17 -7.92 23.25
CA PRO A 140 14.48 -9.02 23.91
C PRO A 140 14.60 -8.91 25.44
N GLY A 141 13.49 -9.17 26.13
CA GLY A 141 13.44 -9.05 27.60
C GLY A 141 13.04 -7.67 28.12
N ARG A 142 13.14 -6.60 27.32
CA ARG A 142 12.70 -5.25 27.70
C ARG A 142 11.33 -4.85 27.15
N ILE A 143 10.81 -5.59 26.19
CA ILE A 143 9.55 -5.26 25.51
C ILE A 143 8.34 -5.19 26.43
N HIS A 144 8.38 -5.86 27.59
CA HIS A 144 7.31 -5.84 28.59
C HIS A 144 7.19 -4.49 29.32
N GLU A 145 8.21 -3.63 29.23
CA GLU A 145 8.23 -2.29 29.84
C GLU A 145 7.26 -1.32 29.12
N VAL A 146 6.89 -1.62 27.86
CA VAL A 146 5.99 -0.77 27.06
C VAL A 146 4.64 -1.46 26.87
N LYS A 147 3.67 -1.05 27.67
CA LYS A 147 2.29 -1.49 27.58
C LYS A 147 1.35 -0.43 27.00
N SER A 148 1.78 0.82 27.05
CA SER A 148 1.00 1.98 26.60
C SER A 148 1.91 3.10 26.11
N ARG A 149 1.33 4.11 25.50
CA ARG A 149 2.05 5.34 25.12
C ARG A 149 2.67 6.05 26.32
N ALA A 150 2.04 5.99 27.49
CA ALA A 150 2.52 6.67 28.68
C ALA A 150 3.90 6.15 29.13
N ASP A 151 4.18 4.87 28.90
CA ASP A 151 5.45 4.24 29.28
C ASP A 151 6.63 4.80 28.48
N LEU A 152 6.37 5.23 27.23
CA LEU A 152 7.40 5.81 26.35
C LEU A 152 7.97 7.14 26.88
N LYS A 153 7.21 7.89 27.71
CA LYS A 153 7.61 9.21 28.19
C LYS A 153 8.89 9.17 29.05
N LYS A 154 9.16 8.05 29.67
CA LYS A 154 10.33 7.86 30.57
C LYS A 154 11.53 7.23 29.86
N LEU A 155 11.38 6.86 28.61
CA LEU A 155 12.35 6.12 27.83
C LEU A 155 12.95 7.00 26.74
N ARG A 156 14.17 6.66 26.31
CA ARG A 156 14.88 7.32 25.20
C ARG A 156 14.48 6.61 23.92
N GLY A 157 13.81 7.30 23.02
CA GLY A 157 13.32 6.76 21.77
C GLY A 157 14.12 7.21 20.55
N ALA A 158 13.99 6.42 19.47
CA ALA A 158 14.40 6.80 18.13
C ALA A 158 13.29 6.54 17.13
N MET A 159 13.35 7.22 15.99
CA MET A 159 12.47 7.00 14.83
C MET A 159 13.23 7.38 13.56
N SER A 160 12.98 6.69 12.47
CA SER A 160 13.52 7.08 11.16
C SER A 160 12.91 8.40 10.69
N THR A 161 13.71 9.26 10.02
CA THR A 161 13.20 10.42 9.29
C THR A 161 12.32 10.00 8.11
N HIS A 162 12.51 8.76 7.61
CA HIS A 162 11.72 8.17 6.53
C HIS A 162 10.46 7.44 7.03
N GLU A 163 10.21 7.43 8.35
CA GLU A 163 8.98 6.85 8.89
C GLU A 163 7.78 7.76 8.54
N HIS A 164 6.83 7.18 7.83
CA HIS A 164 5.62 7.89 7.41
C HIS A 164 4.57 7.84 8.52
N ILE A 165 4.33 8.96 9.13
CA ILE A 165 3.35 9.13 10.20
C ILE A 165 2.35 10.24 9.85
N SER A 166 1.15 10.15 10.41
CA SER A 166 0.16 11.21 10.27
C SER A 166 0.55 12.46 11.05
N ASP A 167 -0.01 13.61 10.66
CA ASP A 167 0.19 14.87 11.39
C ASP A 167 -0.21 14.75 12.87
N PHE A 168 -1.27 13.99 13.15
CA PHE A 168 -1.71 13.70 14.50
C PHE A 168 -0.60 12.98 15.30
N VAL A 169 0.00 11.92 14.76
CA VAL A 169 1.09 11.20 15.42
C VAL A 169 2.31 12.08 15.56
N ALA A 170 2.63 12.90 14.56
CA ALA A 170 3.74 13.84 14.62
C ALA A 170 3.60 14.87 15.77
N GLN A 171 2.37 15.37 16.00
CA GLN A 171 2.09 16.26 17.13
C GLN A 171 2.21 15.53 18.49
N GLU A 172 1.63 14.33 18.58
CA GLU A 172 1.72 13.50 19.78
C GLU A 172 3.19 13.20 20.14
N LEU A 173 4.04 12.93 19.16
CA LEU A 173 5.47 12.61 19.38
C LEU A 173 6.26 13.72 20.03
N LYS A 174 5.84 14.98 19.95
CA LYS A 174 6.51 16.11 20.64
C LYS A 174 6.52 15.98 22.15
N GLN A 175 5.67 15.11 22.72
CA GLN A 175 5.61 14.86 24.18
C GLN A 175 6.62 13.79 24.64
N TYR A 176 7.36 13.16 23.71
CA TYR A 176 8.25 12.04 23.99
C TYR A 176 9.69 12.39 23.64
N ASN A 177 10.63 11.77 24.32
CA ASN A 177 12.06 11.92 24.00
C ASN A 177 12.44 11.01 22.83
N VAL A 178 11.97 11.36 21.61
CA VAL A 178 12.24 10.60 20.38
C VAL A 178 13.15 11.40 19.47
N LYS A 179 14.33 10.84 19.19
CA LYS A 179 15.28 11.41 18.23
C LYS A 179 15.08 10.81 16.86
N LYS A 180 15.22 11.63 15.82
CA LYS A 180 15.10 11.20 14.43
C LYS A 180 16.46 10.87 13.84
N PHE A 181 16.52 9.82 13.03
CA PHE A 181 17.71 9.33 12.35
C PHE A 181 17.43 9.10 10.87
N GLU A 182 18.38 9.46 10.03
CA GLU A 182 18.27 9.26 8.58
C GLU A 182 18.48 7.78 8.22
N LYS A 183 19.44 7.11 8.90
CA LYS A 183 19.78 5.72 8.64
C LYS A 183 19.21 4.80 9.71
N SER A 184 18.45 3.81 9.29
CA SER A 184 17.90 2.81 10.21
C SER A 184 19.00 2.05 10.96
N LEU A 185 20.12 1.77 10.30
CA LEU A 185 21.26 1.09 10.92
C LEU A 185 21.76 1.84 12.17
N ASP A 186 21.88 3.15 12.10
CA ASP A 186 22.34 3.98 13.24
C ASP A 186 21.39 3.87 14.45
N MET A 187 20.08 3.71 14.21
CA MET A 187 19.13 3.47 15.29
C MET A 187 19.32 2.11 15.95
N TYR A 188 19.50 1.06 15.15
CA TYR A 188 19.73 -0.28 15.69
C TYR A 188 21.07 -0.38 16.43
N GLU A 189 22.13 0.24 15.93
CA GLU A 189 23.42 0.31 16.63
C GLU A 189 23.27 0.94 18.02
N ARG A 190 22.54 2.06 18.13
CA ARG A 190 22.28 2.72 19.40
C ARG A 190 21.38 1.92 20.33
N LEU A 191 20.42 1.19 19.78
CA LEU A 191 19.59 0.27 20.55
C LEU A 191 20.43 -0.85 21.16
N PHE A 192 21.31 -1.48 20.37
CA PHE A 192 22.22 -2.53 20.87
C PHE A 192 23.26 -2.01 21.85
N ALA A 193 23.74 -0.78 21.67
CA ALA A 193 24.66 -0.11 22.62
C ALA A 193 23.96 0.42 23.89
N GLY A 194 22.64 0.28 24.02
CA GLY A 194 21.87 0.78 25.18
C GLY A 194 21.80 2.31 25.27
N GLN A 195 22.10 3.03 24.19
CA GLN A 195 22.02 4.49 24.13
C GLN A 195 20.59 4.99 23.97
N ILE A 196 19.73 4.18 23.35
CA ILE A 196 18.29 4.35 23.30
C ILE A 196 17.60 3.09 23.84
N ASP A 197 16.36 3.24 24.28
CA ASP A 197 15.60 2.19 24.92
C ASP A 197 14.61 1.54 23.96
N TYR A 198 14.15 2.29 22.94
CA TYR A 198 13.23 1.79 21.93
C TYR A 198 13.39 2.53 20.59
N ILE A 199 12.94 1.87 19.52
CA ILE A 199 12.70 2.46 18.20
C ILE A 199 11.19 2.46 17.95
N LEU A 200 10.63 3.57 17.48
CA LEU A 200 9.27 3.62 16.94
C LEU A 200 9.32 3.44 15.43
N GLY A 201 8.53 2.53 14.93
CA GLY A 201 8.40 2.30 13.51
C GLY A 201 7.13 1.55 13.16
N SER A 202 6.73 1.62 11.93
CA SER A 202 5.64 0.80 11.42
C SER A 202 6.02 -0.68 11.51
N ARG A 203 5.11 -1.49 12.01
CA ARG A 203 5.36 -2.91 12.26
C ARG A 203 5.93 -3.62 11.06
N TYR A 204 5.26 -3.51 9.94
CA TYR A 204 5.56 -4.33 8.75
C TYR A 204 6.82 -3.85 8.03
N PHE A 205 7.01 -2.54 7.91
CA PHE A 205 8.22 -1.97 7.35
C PHE A 205 9.44 -2.34 8.22
N SER A 206 9.35 -2.13 9.53
CA SER A 206 10.45 -2.44 10.46
C SER A 206 10.76 -3.94 10.55
N MET A 207 9.75 -4.82 10.40
CA MET A 207 9.99 -6.26 10.29
C MET A 207 10.83 -6.59 9.04
N ILE A 208 10.46 -6.03 7.89
CA ILE A 208 11.19 -6.21 6.64
C ILE A 208 12.62 -5.67 6.75
N GLU A 209 12.81 -4.49 7.35
CA GLU A 209 14.13 -3.94 7.61
C GLU A 209 14.98 -4.86 8.51
N ALA A 210 14.43 -5.28 9.63
CA ALA A 210 15.13 -6.15 10.57
C ALA A 210 15.51 -7.51 9.95
N LEU A 211 14.64 -8.06 9.09
CA LEU A 211 14.93 -9.26 8.29
C LEU A 211 16.09 -9.01 7.33
N LYS A 212 16.05 -7.95 6.55
CA LYS A 212 17.11 -7.56 5.60
C LYS A 212 18.46 -7.30 6.27
N LEU A 213 18.44 -6.79 7.50
CA LEU A 213 19.64 -6.56 8.32
C LEU A 213 20.09 -7.82 9.09
N GLY A 214 19.37 -8.93 9.02
CA GLY A 214 19.69 -10.15 9.77
C GLY A 214 19.55 -10.01 11.29
N ILE A 215 18.80 -9.01 11.78
CA ILE A 215 18.65 -8.69 13.21
C ILE A 215 17.25 -9.00 13.76
N TYR A 216 16.36 -9.55 12.94
CA TYR A 216 14.97 -9.79 13.34
C TYR A 216 14.85 -10.57 14.66
N ASN A 217 15.69 -11.61 14.84
CA ASN A 217 15.71 -12.41 16.06
C ASN A 217 16.45 -11.74 17.25
N LYS A 218 17.07 -10.56 17.02
CA LYS A 218 17.78 -9.80 18.05
C LYS A 218 16.96 -8.65 18.63
N VAL A 219 15.77 -8.42 18.09
CA VAL A 219 14.82 -7.39 18.53
C VAL A 219 13.45 -7.98 18.82
N SER A 220 12.64 -7.26 19.58
CA SER A 220 11.26 -7.63 19.88
C SER A 220 10.33 -6.48 19.55
N PHE A 221 9.19 -6.79 18.98
CA PHE A 221 8.16 -5.82 18.60
C PHE A 221 7.03 -5.84 19.64
N SER A 222 6.55 -4.68 20.08
CA SER A 222 5.41 -4.63 21.00
C SER A 222 4.19 -5.30 20.37
N LYS A 223 3.49 -6.14 21.15
CA LYS A 223 2.26 -6.81 20.67
C LYS A 223 1.17 -5.79 20.36
N GLN A 224 1.01 -4.82 21.27
CA GLN A 224 0.06 -3.73 21.11
C GLN A 224 0.63 -2.66 20.20
N SER A 225 -0.23 -2.06 19.40
CA SER A 225 0.12 -0.86 18.64
C SER A 225 0.20 0.35 19.56
N ILE A 226 1.22 1.17 19.36
CA ILE A 226 1.34 2.47 20.00
C ILE A 226 0.37 3.44 19.32
N TRP A 227 0.33 3.44 17.98
CA TRP A 227 -0.67 4.13 17.16
C TRP A 227 -1.15 3.22 16.04
N ASN A 228 -2.44 3.28 15.77
CA ASN A 228 -3.02 2.65 14.58
C ASN A 228 -2.98 3.66 13.42
N MET A 229 -2.46 3.21 12.31
CA MET A 229 -2.28 4.01 11.10
C MET A 229 -2.99 3.34 9.94
N PRO A 230 -4.32 3.56 9.77
CA PRO A 230 -5.06 2.96 8.67
C PRO A 230 -4.60 3.54 7.33
N LEU A 231 -4.37 2.65 6.37
CA LEU A 231 -4.00 2.96 5.00
C LEU A 231 -5.20 2.77 4.07
N PHE A 232 -5.35 3.70 3.16
CA PHE A 232 -6.47 3.76 2.22
C PHE A 232 -5.99 3.67 0.78
N ILE A 233 -6.91 3.38 -0.11
CA ILE A 233 -6.79 3.61 -1.54
C ILE A 233 -7.38 4.97 -1.83
N GLY A 234 -6.65 5.81 -2.56
CA GLY A 234 -7.12 7.12 -3.01
C GLY A 234 -7.42 7.10 -4.51
N ILE A 235 -8.49 7.76 -4.93
CA ILE A 235 -8.86 7.92 -6.33
C ILE A 235 -8.80 9.39 -6.69
N SER A 236 -8.13 9.72 -7.78
CA SER A 236 -8.02 11.09 -8.26
C SER A 236 -9.40 11.68 -8.55
N LYS A 237 -9.69 12.87 -8.00
CA LYS A 237 -10.96 13.57 -8.24
C LYS A 237 -11.11 14.03 -9.69
N THR A 238 -10.01 14.13 -10.41
CA THR A 238 -9.92 14.56 -11.81
C THR A 238 -9.76 13.40 -12.80
N SER A 239 -9.60 12.15 -12.31
CA SER A 239 -9.57 10.97 -13.17
C SER A 239 -10.87 10.84 -13.97
N ILE A 240 -10.74 10.52 -15.25
CA ILE A 240 -11.89 10.21 -16.13
C ILE A 240 -12.62 8.95 -15.66
N HIS A 241 -11.93 8.06 -14.96
CA HIS A 241 -12.45 6.80 -14.41
C HIS A 241 -13.00 6.95 -12.99
N LYS A 242 -12.94 8.15 -12.38
CA LYS A 242 -13.27 8.40 -10.98
C LYS A 242 -14.55 7.71 -10.51
N LYS A 243 -15.66 7.94 -11.22
CA LYS A 243 -16.98 7.42 -10.80
C LYS A 243 -17.04 5.90 -10.75
N LEU A 244 -16.42 5.25 -11.73
CA LEU A 244 -16.34 3.79 -11.80
C LEU A 244 -15.45 3.25 -10.69
N LEU A 245 -14.24 3.81 -10.53
CA LEU A 245 -13.26 3.39 -9.55
C LEU A 245 -13.78 3.56 -8.12
N SER A 246 -14.31 4.74 -7.76
CA SER A 246 -14.83 5.01 -6.42
C SER A 246 -15.91 4.02 -6.04
N ARG A 247 -16.92 3.83 -6.90
CA ARG A 247 -18.02 2.89 -6.63
C ARG A 247 -17.53 1.46 -6.47
N THR A 248 -16.66 1.01 -7.38
CA THR A 248 -16.26 -0.39 -7.41
C THR A 248 -15.27 -0.72 -6.30
N PHE A 249 -14.29 0.14 -6.04
CA PHE A 249 -13.33 -0.10 -4.96
C PHE A 249 -13.97 0.04 -3.58
N THR A 250 -14.93 0.96 -3.39
CA THR A 250 -15.72 0.99 -2.15
C THR A 250 -16.46 -0.33 -1.94
N ALA A 251 -17.19 -0.81 -2.95
CA ALA A 251 -17.89 -2.08 -2.87
C ALA A 251 -16.94 -3.29 -2.68
N LEU A 252 -15.70 -3.21 -3.16
CA LEU A 252 -14.69 -4.23 -2.90
C LEU A 252 -14.19 -4.18 -1.45
N MET A 253 -13.88 -3.00 -0.92
CA MET A 253 -13.35 -2.84 0.44
C MET A 253 -14.41 -3.13 1.52
N GLU A 254 -15.69 -2.95 1.22
CA GLU A 254 -16.77 -3.35 2.12
C GLU A 254 -16.91 -4.87 2.31
N LYS A 255 -16.28 -5.66 1.46
CA LYS A 255 -16.30 -7.12 1.55
C LYS A 255 -15.22 -7.63 2.51
N PRO A 256 -15.59 -8.34 3.59
CA PRO A 256 -14.63 -8.89 4.55
C PRO A 256 -13.56 -9.79 3.92
N GLU A 257 -13.92 -10.51 2.85
CA GLU A 257 -12.99 -11.37 2.12
C GLU A 257 -11.87 -10.57 1.43
N THR A 258 -12.12 -9.33 0.99
CA THR A 258 -11.11 -8.47 0.39
C THR A 258 -10.05 -8.07 1.42
N THR A 259 -10.48 -7.62 2.60
CA THR A 259 -9.58 -7.28 3.70
C THR A 259 -8.75 -8.50 4.14
N LYS A 260 -9.39 -9.65 4.33
CA LYS A 260 -8.66 -10.89 4.65
C LYS A 260 -7.64 -11.28 3.58
N ARG A 261 -7.97 -11.07 2.31
CA ARG A 261 -7.04 -11.34 1.21
C ARG A 261 -5.84 -10.40 1.25
N ILE A 262 -6.05 -9.10 1.49
CA ILE A 262 -4.96 -8.12 1.64
C ILE A 262 -4.06 -8.50 2.82
N GLU A 263 -4.63 -8.86 3.96
CA GLU A 263 -3.89 -9.33 5.13
C GLU A 263 -3.09 -10.60 4.82
N GLN A 264 -3.66 -11.55 4.09
CA GLN A 264 -2.95 -12.77 3.68
C GLN A 264 -1.77 -12.45 2.75
N ILE A 265 -1.96 -11.57 1.75
CA ILE A 265 -0.89 -11.11 0.86
C ILE A 265 0.23 -10.43 1.67
N LEU A 266 -0.12 -9.62 2.66
CA LEU A 266 0.84 -8.98 3.56
C LEU A 266 1.68 -10.02 4.34
N ILE A 267 1.03 -11.02 4.93
CA ILE A 267 1.68 -12.12 5.66
C ILE A 267 2.61 -12.89 4.73
N ASP A 268 2.15 -13.24 3.53
CA ASP A 268 2.92 -14.01 2.56
C ASP A 268 4.12 -13.22 2.04
N THR A 269 3.95 -11.89 1.87
CA THR A 269 5.05 -10.99 1.50
C THR A 269 6.14 -10.98 2.56
N ILE A 270 5.80 -10.90 3.85
CA ILE A 270 6.77 -10.93 4.95
C ILE A 270 7.48 -12.28 4.99
N LYS A 271 6.76 -13.40 4.88
CA LYS A 271 7.35 -14.75 4.84
C LYS A 271 8.30 -14.93 3.66
N LYS A 272 7.96 -14.35 2.51
CA LYS A 272 8.84 -14.36 1.33
C LYS A 272 10.15 -13.64 1.63
N VAL A 273 10.08 -12.43 2.21
CA VAL A 273 11.27 -11.67 2.61
C VAL A 273 12.10 -12.46 3.64
N GLU A 274 11.44 -13.06 4.64
CA GLU A 274 12.11 -13.91 5.65
C GLU A 274 12.91 -15.03 4.99
N LYS A 275 12.32 -15.74 4.04
CA LYS A 275 13.01 -16.80 3.28
C LYS A 275 14.16 -16.27 2.41
N GLU A 276 13.97 -15.12 1.76
CA GLU A 276 14.99 -14.49 0.90
C GLU A 276 16.17 -13.95 1.72
N THR A 277 15.98 -13.72 3.00
CA THR A 277 17.01 -13.20 3.93
C THR A 277 17.60 -14.28 4.86
N GLU A 278 17.25 -15.54 4.66
CA GLU A 278 17.88 -16.65 5.39
C GLU A 278 19.41 -16.61 5.21
N GLY A 279 20.14 -16.66 6.33
CA GLY A 279 21.61 -16.64 6.31
C GLY A 279 22.24 -15.26 6.16
N VAL A 280 21.46 -14.19 6.10
CA VAL A 280 22.02 -12.83 6.17
C VAL A 280 22.76 -12.64 7.49
N VAL A 281 24.04 -12.34 7.40
CA VAL A 281 24.89 -12.06 8.56
C VAL A 281 24.62 -10.63 9.01
N PRO A 282 24.24 -10.41 10.28
CA PRO A 282 24.05 -9.06 10.78
C PRO A 282 25.35 -8.26 10.69
N PRO A 283 25.27 -6.95 10.47
CA PRO A 283 26.44 -6.09 10.60
C PRO A 283 27.03 -6.23 12.00
N SER A 284 28.35 -6.08 12.14
CA SER A 284 29.01 -6.07 13.44
C SER A 284 28.63 -4.76 14.15
N PHE A 285 27.79 -4.85 15.15
CA PHE A 285 27.48 -3.74 16.04
C PHE A 285 28.63 -3.66 17.06
N SER A 286 29.61 -2.79 16.82
CA SER A 286 30.74 -2.58 17.73
C SER A 286 30.28 -1.70 18.88
N SER A 287 30.22 -2.28 20.08
CA SER A 287 30.04 -1.50 21.34
C SER A 287 31.21 -0.56 21.61
N ASP A 288 32.36 -0.75 20.95
CA ASP A 288 33.63 -0.13 21.28
C ASP A 288 33.91 1.15 20.47
N LYS A 289 33.16 1.45 19.45
CA LYS A 289 33.23 2.76 18.80
C LYS A 289 32.31 3.74 19.54
N PRO A 290 32.86 4.86 20.09
CA PRO A 290 32.01 5.94 20.52
C PRO A 290 31.16 6.37 19.33
N LEU A 291 29.85 6.08 19.41
CA LEU A 291 28.92 6.57 18.40
C LEU A 291 28.99 8.09 18.47
N PRO A 292 29.08 8.78 17.33
CA PRO A 292 29.12 10.23 17.28
C PRO A 292 28.01 10.79 18.17
N ASP A 293 28.27 11.84 18.91
CA ASP A 293 27.24 12.52 19.68
C ASP A 293 26.02 12.71 18.81
N ILE A 294 24.86 12.41 19.39
CA ILE A 294 23.61 12.60 18.65
C ILE A 294 23.55 14.10 18.42
N ALA A 295 23.99 14.55 17.24
CA ALA A 295 23.79 15.93 16.83
C ALA A 295 22.33 16.27 17.15
N GLU A 296 22.10 17.42 17.78
CA GLU A 296 20.73 17.92 17.89
C GLU A 296 20.11 17.80 16.51
N PRO A 297 18.85 17.31 16.42
CA PRO A 297 18.22 17.16 15.12
C PRO A 297 18.42 18.50 14.42
N VAL A 298 19.15 18.49 13.32
CA VAL A 298 19.01 19.54 12.33
C VAL A 298 17.52 19.50 12.08
N VAL A 299 16.82 20.49 12.60
CA VAL A 299 15.46 20.79 12.21
C VAL A 299 15.65 21.25 10.76
N ASP A 300 15.93 20.26 9.91
CA ASP A 300 15.76 20.48 8.50
C ASP A 300 14.29 20.80 8.42
N GLU A 301 14.02 22.07 8.27
CA GLU A 301 12.80 22.60 7.70
C GLU A 301 12.74 22.10 6.25
N GLN A 302 12.82 20.78 6.08
CA GLN A 302 12.22 20.15 4.92
C GLN A 302 10.77 20.54 5.02
N PRO A 303 10.31 21.32 4.09
CA PRO A 303 8.96 21.80 4.16
C PRO A 303 8.02 20.61 3.91
N ASN A 304 7.56 19.99 5.00
CA ASN A 304 6.13 19.88 5.14
C ASN A 304 5.56 21.32 5.14
N THR A 305 6.15 22.20 4.37
CA THR A 305 5.63 23.51 4.06
C THR A 305 4.42 23.21 3.19
N MET A 306 3.30 22.96 3.86
CA MET A 306 2.02 23.37 3.34
C MET A 306 2.25 24.71 2.66
N ILE A 307 2.36 24.71 1.36
CA ILE A 307 2.07 25.92 0.58
C ILE A 307 0.57 26.08 0.79
N MET A 308 0.20 26.82 1.83
CA MET A 308 -1.14 27.39 1.97
C MET A 308 -1.36 28.28 0.76
N ILE A 309 -1.90 27.72 -0.29
CA ILE A 309 -2.45 28.51 -1.39
C ILE A 309 -3.67 29.18 -0.79
N GLN A 310 -3.53 30.44 -0.35
CA GLN A 310 -4.66 31.28 0.02
C GLN A 310 -5.67 31.23 -1.13
N ALA A 311 -6.88 30.88 -0.81
CA ALA A 311 -8.00 30.98 -1.72
C ALA A 311 -8.05 32.42 -2.27
N PRO A 312 -8.23 32.60 -3.59
CA PRO A 312 -8.32 33.95 -4.17
C PRO A 312 -9.50 34.67 -3.51
N GLY A 313 -9.18 35.78 -2.84
CA GLY A 313 -10.18 36.63 -2.17
C GLY A 313 -11.28 37.00 -3.15
N ARG A 314 -12.53 36.76 -2.76
CA ARG A 314 -13.70 37.35 -3.44
C ARG A 314 -13.51 38.87 -3.47
N ARG A 315 -13.26 39.43 -4.64
CA ARG A 315 -13.44 40.87 -4.86
C ARG A 315 -14.96 41.17 -4.72
N LYS A 316 -15.26 42.11 -3.85
CA LYS A 316 -16.59 42.72 -3.74
C LYS A 316 -16.88 43.53 -4.99
#